data_5729c3f453f48f284ee536050434dcd3
#
_entry.id   5729c3f453f48f284ee536050434dcd3
#
_cell.length_a   1.000
_cell.length_b   1.000
_cell.length_c   1.000
_cell.angle_alpha   90.00
_cell.angle_beta   90.00
_cell.angle_gamma   90.00
#
_symmetry.space_group_name_H-M   'P 1'
#
loop_
_entity.id
_entity.type
_entity.pdbx_description
1 polymer ?
#
loop_
_entity_poly.entity_id
_entity_poly.type
_entity_poly.pdbx_seq_one_letter_code
_entity_poly.pdbx_strand_id
1 'polypeptide(L)'
;MADKKTADIFAIIRHRIPTDGDGVTTLVGLKGCPLACKYCLNPQCGTAKSERLTADELYEKVRIDDLYFIATGGGITFGGGEPLIWTDFILDFINYAKPRADWKFTLETSLAVTLDDATLTVLAENIDLFIVDIKDTDPTIYRSYTGGDISLV
;
A
#
# COMPACT_ATOMS: atom_id res chain seq x y z
N MET A 1 18.06 8.83 -18.58
CA MET A 1 17.18 7.74 -18.15
C MET A 1 16.62 8.18 -16.82
N ALA A 2 15.28 8.27 -16.66
CA ALA A 2 14.72 8.56 -15.35
C ALA A 2 15.14 7.44 -14.39
N ASP A 3 15.52 7.82 -13.18
CA ASP A 3 15.92 6.87 -12.14
C ASP A 3 14.69 6.05 -11.75
N LYS A 4 14.73 4.71 -11.95
CA LYS A 4 13.59 3.84 -11.63
C LYS A 4 13.31 3.89 -10.15
N LYS A 5 12.07 4.17 -9.78
CA LYS A 5 11.64 4.10 -8.38
C LYS A 5 11.63 2.66 -7.90
N THR A 6 12.04 2.45 -6.66
CA THR A 6 12.07 1.11 -6.03
C THR A 6 11.43 1.16 -4.65
N ALA A 7 10.87 0.02 -4.21
CA ALA A 7 10.39 -0.14 -2.84
C ALA A 7 10.89 -1.45 -2.22
N ASP A 8 10.96 -1.47 -0.90
CA ASP A 8 11.28 -2.67 -0.14
C ASP A 8 9.97 -3.42 0.18
N ILE A 9 9.78 -4.58 -0.45
CA ILE A 9 8.60 -5.42 -0.30
C ILE A 9 8.96 -6.61 0.58
N PHE A 10 8.27 -6.76 1.71
CA PHE A 10 8.52 -7.86 2.64
C PHE A 10 7.56 -9.04 2.47
N ALA A 11 6.43 -8.84 1.78
CA ALA A 11 5.45 -9.88 1.54
C ALA A 11 4.66 -9.63 0.24
N ILE A 12 4.29 -10.72 -0.43
CA ILE A 12 3.25 -10.74 -1.48
C ILE A 12 2.28 -11.82 -1.05
N ILE A 13 1.07 -11.43 -0.60
CA ILE A 13 0.05 -12.33 -0.07
C ILE A 13 -1.09 -12.40 -1.07
N ARG A 14 -1.22 -13.56 -1.71
CA ARG A 14 -2.11 -13.76 -2.85
C ARG A 14 -3.50 -14.22 -2.44
N HIS A 15 -4.45 -14.00 -3.33
CA HIS A 15 -5.81 -14.54 -3.28
C HIS A 15 -6.55 -14.18 -1.98
N ARG A 16 -6.45 -12.93 -1.57
CA ARG A 16 -7.22 -12.41 -0.43
C ARG A 16 -8.65 -12.13 -0.87
N ILE A 17 -9.61 -12.50 -0.03
CA ILE A 17 -11.06 -12.41 -0.28
C ILE A 17 -11.77 -12.10 1.04
N PRO A 18 -12.65 -11.18 1.10
CA PRO A 18 -12.84 -9.81 0.61
C PRO A 18 -12.36 -8.79 1.65
N THR A 19 -11.13 -8.88 2.10
CA THR A 19 -10.60 -8.08 3.22
C THR A 19 -9.98 -6.76 2.78
N ASP A 20 -9.48 -6.69 1.56
CA ASP A 20 -8.57 -5.61 1.13
C ASP A 20 -9.01 -4.96 -0.18
N GLY A 21 -10.30 -4.91 -0.46
CA GLY A 21 -10.87 -4.37 -1.69
C GLY A 21 -11.91 -5.30 -2.30
N ASP A 22 -12.38 -4.94 -3.49
CA ASP A 22 -13.35 -5.73 -4.24
C ASP A 22 -12.68 -6.93 -4.90
N GLY A 23 -13.42 -8.04 -5.02
CA GLY A 23 -12.96 -9.24 -5.69
C GLY A 23 -11.82 -9.95 -4.99
N VAL A 24 -11.01 -10.66 -5.77
CA VAL A 24 -9.76 -11.28 -5.29
C VAL A 24 -8.62 -10.29 -5.42
N THR A 25 -7.88 -10.07 -4.35
CA THR A 25 -6.74 -9.16 -4.34
C THR A 25 -5.43 -9.87 -4.02
N THR A 26 -4.32 -9.24 -4.40
CA THR A 26 -2.99 -9.60 -3.94
C THR A 26 -2.44 -8.43 -3.13
N LEU A 27 -2.17 -8.66 -1.84
CA LEU A 27 -1.55 -7.68 -0.95
C LEU A 27 -0.05 -7.63 -1.21
N VAL A 28 0.43 -6.44 -1.54
CA VAL A 28 1.85 -6.09 -1.60
C VAL A 28 2.24 -5.42 -0.28
N GLY A 29 2.93 -6.17 0.57
CA GLY A 29 3.37 -5.71 1.88
C GLY A 29 4.63 -4.85 1.77
N LEU A 30 4.46 -3.54 1.91
CA LEU A 30 5.54 -2.55 1.86
C LEU A 30 6.19 -2.39 3.23
N LYS A 31 7.52 -2.29 3.24
CA LYS A 31 8.32 -2.22 4.46
C LYS A 31 8.31 -0.83 5.07
N GLY A 32 8.31 -0.78 6.41
CA GLY A 32 8.40 0.46 7.17
C GLY A 32 7.03 1.06 7.52
N CYS A 33 7.00 1.72 8.67
CA CYS A 33 5.83 2.47 9.15
C CYS A 33 6.34 3.55 10.11
N PRO A 34 5.83 4.79 10.06
CA PRO A 34 6.20 5.83 11.01
C PRO A 34 5.57 5.63 12.39
N LEU A 35 4.59 4.73 12.51
CA LEU A 35 3.92 4.42 13.76
C LEU A 35 4.50 3.16 14.42
N ALA A 36 4.34 3.07 15.74
CA ALA A 36 4.71 1.92 16.58
C ALA A 36 3.47 1.39 17.34
N CYS A 37 2.39 1.10 16.61
CA CYS A 37 1.11 0.69 17.19
C CYS A 37 1.26 -0.55 18.07
N LYS A 38 0.76 -0.49 19.31
CA LYS A 38 0.82 -1.60 20.29
C LYS A 38 0.05 -2.84 19.83
N TYR A 39 -0.93 -2.69 18.95
CA TYR A 39 -1.75 -3.75 18.37
C TYR A 39 -1.48 -3.97 16.88
N CYS A 40 -0.28 -3.65 16.42
CA CYS A 40 0.08 -3.79 15.00
C CYS A 40 -0.08 -5.25 14.53
N LEU A 41 -0.85 -5.44 13.46
CA LEU A 41 -1.05 -6.75 12.84
C LEU A 41 0.17 -7.20 12.02
N ASN A 42 1.03 -6.25 11.63
CA ASN A 42 2.22 -6.48 10.83
C ASN A 42 3.49 -5.95 11.52
N PRO A 43 3.79 -6.36 12.78
CA PRO A 43 4.95 -5.84 13.51
C PRO A 43 6.28 -6.14 12.82
N GLN A 44 6.29 -7.15 11.95
CA GLN A 44 7.43 -7.53 11.13
C GLN A 44 7.75 -6.54 10.00
N CYS A 45 6.86 -5.60 9.66
CA CYS A 45 7.08 -4.66 8.54
C CYS A 45 8.37 -3.83 8.68
N GLY A 46 8.86 -3.61 9.92
CA GLY A 46 10.12 -2.92 10.20
C GLY A 46 11.36 -3.82 10.13
N THR A 47 11.22 -5.12 10.42
CA THR A 47 12.35 -6.03 10.67
C THR A 47 12.47 -7.21 9.70
N ALA A 48 11.39 -7.56 8.99
CA ALA A 48 11.40 -8.65 8.02
C ALA A 48 12.43 -8.43 6.91
N LYS A 49 12.96 -9.52 6.39
CA LYS A 49 13.70 -9.47 5.11
C LYS A 49 12.77 -8.95 4.02
N SER A 50 13.29 -8.09 3.18
CA SER A 50 12.57 -7.51 2.05
C SER A 50 13.36 -7.71 0.77
N GLU A 51 12.65 -7.74 -0.33
CA GLU A 51 13.21 -7.67 -1.66
C GLU A 51 12.99 -6.25 -2.19
N ARG A 52 14.03 -5.62 -2.73
CA ARG A 52 13.92 -4.30 -3.33
C ARG A 52 13.57 -4.45 -4.79
N LEU A 53 12.39 -4.00 -5.17
CA LEU A 53 11.84 -4.18 -6.51
C LEU A 53 11.56 -2.84 -7.19
N THR A 54 11.74 -2.84 -8.51
CA THR A 54 11.20 -1.82 -9.42
C THR A 54 9.75 -2.15 -9.78
N ALA A 55 9.05 -1.19 -10.40
CA ALA A 55 7.66 -1.37 -10.83
C ALA A 55 7.48 -2.55 -11.80
N ASP A 56 8.36 -2.69 -12.78
CA ASP A 56 8.33 -3.79 -13.74
C ASP A 56 8.62 -5.15 -13.10
N GLU A 57 9.56 -5.22 -12.16
CA GLU A 57 9.86 -6.46 -11.42
C GLU A 57 8.69 -6.89 -10.53
N LEU A 58 8.03 -5.95 -9.85
CA LEU A 58 6.83 -6.25 -9.08
C LEU A 58 5.70 -6.73 -10.00
N TYR A 59 5.49 -6.07 -11.15
CA TYR A 59 4.46 -6.46 -12.12
C TYR A 59 4.65 -7.91 -12.55
N GLU A 60 5.87 -8.33 -12.93
CA GLU A 60 6.16 -9.70 -13.31
C GLU A 60 5.86 -10.73 -12.21
N LYS A 61 6.00 -10.33 -10.93
CA LYS A 61 5.66 -11.20 -9.80
C LYS A 61 4.16 -11.34 -9.58
N VAL A 62 3.37 -10.29 -9.80
CA VAL A 62 1.93 -10.29 -9.46
C VAL A 62 1.03 -10.62 -10.65
N ARG A 63 1.48 -10.47 -11.91
CA ARG A 63 0.69 -10.74 -13.10
C ARG A 63 0.20 -12.19 -13.25
N ILE A 64 0.79 -13.11 -12.51
CA ILE A 64 0.31 -14.49 -12.48
C ILE A 64 -1.10 -14.62 -11.86
N ASP A 65 -1.55 -13.61 -11.12
CA ASP A 65 -2.87 -13.55 -10.48
C ASP A 65 -3.92 -12.86 -11.39
N ASP A 66 -3.54 -12.41 -12.59
CA ASP A 66 -4.35 -11.63 -13.53
C ASP A 66 -5.74 -12.23 -13.79
N LEU A 67 -5.80 -13.55 -14.00
CA LEU A 67 -7.07 -14.25 -14.25
C LEU A 67 -8.05 -14.12 -13.06
N TYR A 68 -7.56 -14.14 -11.84
CA TYR A 68 -8.39 -13.94 -10.65
C TYR A 68 -8.88 -12.50 -10.56
N PHE A 69 -8.03 -11.52 -10.88
CA PHE A 69 -8.41 -10.12 -10.88
C PHE A 69 -9.48 -9.82 -11.92
N ILE A 70 -9.29 -10.25 -13.16
CA ILE A 70 -10.27 -10.07 -14.25
C ILE A 70 -11.59 -10.76 -13.92
N ALA A 71 -11.54 -12.01 -13.41
CA ALA A 71 -12.75 -12.80 -13.12
C ALA A 71 -13.60 -12.21 -11.98
N THR A 72 -13.01 -11.42 -11.08
CA THR A 72 -13.68 -10.95 -9.87
C THR A 72 -13.76 -9.43 -9.74
N GLY A 73 -13.13 -8.68 -10.64
CA GLY A 73 -12.99 -7.23 -10.54
C GLY A 73 -12.01 -6.78 -9.44
N GLY A 74 -11.07 -7.64 -9.08
CA GLY A 74 -10.06 -7.39 -8.06
C GLY A 74 -8.77 -6.75 -8.59
N GLY A 75 -7.67 -6.91 -7.83
CA GLY A 75 -6.38 -6.32 -8.22
C GLY A 75 -5.34 -6.31 -7.11
N ILE A 76 -4.63 -5.21 -7.01
CA ILE A 76 -3.49 -5.05 -6.09
C ILE A 76 -3.88 -4.16 -4.90
N THR A 77 -3.58 -4.64 -3.70
CA THR A 77 -3.66 -3.83 -2.48
C THR A 77 -2.26 -3.52 -1.98
N PHE A 78 -1.94 -2.24 -1.81
CA PHE A 78 -0.72 -1.80 -1.16
C PHE A 78 -0.97 -1.59 0.33
N GLY A 79 -0.18 -2.23 1.18
CA GLY A 79 -0.37 -2.19 2.62
C GLY A 79 0.82 -2.80 3.37
N GLY A 80 0.55 -3.41 4.53
CA GLY A 80 1.54 -4.10 5.35
C GLY A 80 2.20 -3.18 6.38
N GLY A 81 3.12 -2.30 5.97
CA GLY A 81 3.59 -1.14 6.73
C GLY A 81 2.72 0.09 6.44
N GLU A 82 3.32 1.26 6.29
CA GLU A 82 2.61 2.46 5.81
C GLU A 82 2.97 2.69 4.33
N PRO A 83 2.06 2.42 3.39
CA PRO A 83 2.36 2.52 1.96
C PRO A 83 2.62 3.95 1.48
N LEU A 84 2.11 4.98 2.17
CA LEU A 84 2.34 6.37 1.78
C LEU A 84 3.81 6.80 1.82
N ILE A 85 4.67 6.10 2.56
CA ILE A 85 6.12 6.36 2.49
C ILE A 85 6.75 5.93 1.16
N TRP A 86 6.01 5.14 0.35
CA TRP A 86 6.42 4.62 -0.95
C TRP A 86 5.59 5.18 -2.11
N THR A 87 4.97 6.34 -1.94
CA THR A 87 4.02 6.95 -2.91
C THR A 87 4.60 7.02 -4.32
N ASP A 88 5.84 7.47 -4.48
CA ASP A 88 6.50 7.55 -5.79
C ASP A 88 6.58 6.20 -6.51
N PHE A 89 6.90 5.14 -5.76
CA PHE A 89 6.96 3.78 -6.29
C PHE A 89 5.57 3.26 -6.65
N ILE A 90 4.57 3.49 -5.79
CA ILE A 90 3.18 3.07 -6.04
C ILE A 90 2.65 3.70 -7.33
N LEU A 91 2.86 4.99 -7.51
CA LEU A 91 2.46 5.70 -8.72
C LEU A 91 3.22 5.20 -9.96
N ASP A 92 4.51 4.92 -9.84
CA ASP A 92 5.32 4.33 -10.92
C ASP A 92 4.80 2.93 -11.30
N PHE A 93 4.45 2.10 -10.30
CA PHE A 93 3.84 0.80 -10.52
C PHE A 93 2.48 0.90 -11.22
N ILE A 94 1.59 1.77 -10.76
CA ILE A 94 0.26 1.96 -11.37
C ILE A 94 0.40 2.43 -12.82
N ASN A 95 1.28 3.39 -13.09
CA ASN A 95 1.56 3.86 -14.44
C ASN A 95 2.13 2.76 -15.35
N TYR A 96 2.90 1.83 -14.80
CA TYR A 96 3.39 0.68 -15.53
C TYR A 96 2.31 -0.36 -15.80
N ALA A 97 1.44 -0.62 -14.81
CA ALA A 97 0.42 -1.67 -14.85
C ALA A 97 -0.82 -1.30 -15.68
N LYS A 98 -1.38 -0.09 -15.52
CA LYS A 98 -2.63 0.36 -16.18
C LYS A 98 -2.68 0.13 -17.70
N PRO A 99 -1.64 0.38 -18.50
CA PRO A 99 -1.69 0.10 -19.95
C PRO A 99 -1.58 -1.40 -20.30
N ARG A 100 -1.35 -2.28 -19.31
CA ARG A 100 -1.09 -3.71 -19.49
C ARG A 100 -2.17 -4.61 -18.92
N ALA A 101 -2.94 -4.10 -17.93
CA ALA A 101 -3.92 -4.90 -17.19
C ALA A 101 -5.04 -4.00 -16.65
N ASP A 102 -6.25 -4.55 -16.58
CA ASP A 102 -7.43 -3.88 -16.00
C ASP A 102 -7.59 -4.30 -14.53
N TRP A 103 -6.63 -3.88 -13.69
CA TRP A 103 -6.62 -4.16 -12.26
C TRP A 103 -7.11 -2.99 -11.45
N LYS A 104 -7.75 -3.28 -10.32
CA LYS A 104 -8.05 -2.30 -9.29
C LYS A 104 -6.87 -2.09 -8.37
N PHE A 105 -6.71 -0.85 -7.89
CA PHE A 105 -5.65 -0.49 -6.96
C PHE A 105 -6.26 0.00 -5.65
N THR A 106 -5.95 -0.72 -4.58
CA THR A 106 -6.39 -0.39 -3.22
C THR A 106 -5.17 0.02 -2.39
N LEU A 107 -5.36 0.97 -1.48
CA LEU A 107 -4.32 1.44 -0.58
C LEU A 107 -4.82 1.42 0.86
N GLU A 108 -4.18 0.60 1.71
CA GLU A 108 -4.44 0.52 3.16
C GLU A 108 -3.48 1.44 3.91
N THR A 109 -3.98 2.50 4.52
CA THR A 109 -3.13 3.52 5.15
C THR A 109 -3.68 4.00 6.49
N SER A 110 -2.80 4.39 7.39
CA SER A 110 -3.13 5.13 8.61
C SER A 110 -3.11 6.66 8.42
N LEU A 111 -2.77 7.13 7.20
CA LEU A 111 -2.55 8.55 6.86
C LEU A 111 -1.46 9.25 7.68
N ALA A 112 -0.63 8.53 8.42
CA ALA A 112 0.40 9.10 9.28
C ALA A 112 1.66 9.56 8.50
N VAL A 113 1.46 10.07 7.30
CA VAL A 113 2.52 10.63 6.43
C VAL A 113 2.00 11.92 5.80
N THR A 114 2.74 12.99 5.96
CA THR A 114 2.41 14.26 5.29
C THR A 114 2.78 14.16 3.80
N LEU A 115 1.82 14.39 2.94
CA LEU A 115 2.01 14.55 1.50
C LEU A 115 1.57 15.94 1.07
N ASP A 116 2.15 16.46 -0.01
CA ASP A 116 1.67 17.70 -0.61
C ASP A 116 0.36 17.47 -1.39
N ASP A 117 -0.41 18.55 -1.61
CA ASP A 117 -1.71 18.50 -2.27
C ASP A 117 -1.63 17.94 -3.70
N ALA A 118 -0.54 18.19 -4.41
CA ALA A 118 -0.37 17.68 -5.77
C ALA A 118 -0.20 16.16 -5.76
N THR A 119 0.59 15.63 -4.85
CA THR A 119 0.77 14.18 -4.66
C THR A 119 -0.53 13.51 -4.23
N LEU A 120 -1.27 14.11 -3.29
CA LEU A 120 -2.59 13.60 -2.86
C LEU A 120 -3.58 13.56 -4.01
N THR A 121 -3.62 14.59 -4.85
CA THR A 121 -4.48 14.65 -6.03
C THR A 121 -4.15 13.50 -6.99
N VAL A 122 -2.88 13.30 -7.31
CA VAL A 122 -2.45 12.21 -8.22
C VAL A 122 -2.78 10.83 -7.64
N LEU A 123 -2.61 10.64 -6.33
CA LEU A 123 -3.01 9.39 -5.67
C LEU A 123 -4.52 9.17 -5.79
N ALA A 124 -5.34 10.20 -5.49
CA ALA A 124 -6.80 10.12 -5.55
C ALA A 124 -7.33 9.80 -6.96
N GLU A 125 -6.63 10.24 -8.00
CA GLU A 125 -6.97 9.94 -9.40
C GLU A 125 -6.57 8.53 -9.84
N ASN A 126 -5.68 7.87 -9.11
CA ASN A 126 -5.06 6.62 -9.53
C ASN A 126 -5.39 5.42 -8.65
N ILE A 127 -5.83 5.64 -7.41
CA ILE A 127 -6.27 4.60 -6.48
C ILE A 127 -7.79 4.48 -6.54
N ASP A 128 -8.29 3.26 -6.71
CA ASP A 128 -9.73 2.97 -6.79
C ASP A 128 -10.38 2.94 -5.41
N LEU A 129 -9.65 2.51 -4.37
CA LEU A 129 -10.16 2.40 -3.00
C LEU A 129 -9.08 2.74 -1.98
N PHE A 130 -9.40 3.66 -1.06
CA PHE A 130 -8.60 3.89 0.15
C PHE A 130 -9.26 3.20 1.34
N ILE A 131 -8.53 2.33 2.01
CA ILE A 131 -8.91 1.75 3.30
C ILE A 131 -8.13 2.51 4.36
N VAL A 132 -8.83 3.41 5.07
CA VAL A 132 -8.21 4.27 6.06
C VAL A 132 -8.41 3.69 7.46
N ASP A 133 -7.31 3.38 8.13
CA ASP A 133 -7.30 2.86 9.49
C ASP A 133 -7.08 4.00 10.50
N ILE A 134 -8.17 4.59 10.95
CA ILE A 134 -8.15 5.64 11.99
C ILE A 134 -7.91 4.98 13.35
N LYS A 135 -6.71 5.16 13.91
CA LYS A 135 -6.28 4.48 15.13
C LYS A 135 -7.00 4.96 16.39
N ASP A 136 -7.25 6.26 16.49
CA ASP A 136 -8.08 6.92 17.51
C ASP A 136 -8.36 8.37 17.10
N THR A 137 -9.35 9.00 17.72
CA THR A 137 -9.66 10.43 17.53
C THR A 137 -9.24 11.30 18.72
N ASP A 138 -8.92 10.71 19.89
CA ASP A 138 -8.33 11.40 21.02
C ASP A 138 -6.82 11.48 20.88
N PRO A 139 -6.21 12.68 20.87
CA PRO A 139 -4.75 12.83 20.66
C PRO A 139 -3.90 12.12 21.72
N THR A 140 -4.38 12.03 22.96
CA THR A 140 -3.65 11.36 24.04
C THR A 140 -3.67 9.86 23.87
N ILE A 141 -4.83 9.31 23.54
CA ILE A 141 -4.99 7.88 23.28
C ILE A 141 -4.20 7.52 22.01
N TYR A 142 -4.37 8.27 20.92
CA TYR A 142 -3.64 8.06 19.68
C TYR A 142 -2.13 7.95 19.94
N ARG A 143 -1.55 8.96 20.61
CA ARG A 143 -0.11 8.97 20.94
C ARG A 143 0.29 7.80 21.82
N SER A 144 -0.52 7.43 22.81
CA SER A 144 -0.23 6.33 23.73
C SER A 144 -0.20 4.96 23.04
N TYR A 145 -1.01 4.79 22.00
CA TYR A 145 -1.14 3.54 21.24
C TYR A 145 -0.18 3.44 20.07
N THR A 146 0.06 4.54 19.36
CA THR A 146 0.76 4.55 18.08
C THR A 146 2.18 5.14 18.19
N GLY A 147 2.44 5.93 19.23
CA GLY A 147 3.67 6.73 19.35
C GLY A 147 3.73 7.93 18.39
N GLY A 148 2.70 8.10 17.54
CA GLY A 148 2.62 9.18 16.53
C GLY A 148 1.85 10.41 16.99
N ASP A 149 1.66 11.35 16.07
CA ASP A 149 0.88 12.57 16.27
C ASP A 149 -0.35 12.55 15.34
N ILE A 150 -1.56 12.67 15.92
CA ILE A 150 -2.81 12.66 15.19
C ILE A 150 -2.97 13.88 14.25
N SER A 151 -2.26 14.97 14.51
CA SER A 151 -2.32 16.16 13.64
C SER A 151 -1.81 15.91 12.22
N LEU A 152 -1.21 14.75 11.96
CA LEU A 152 -0.77 14.31 10.63
C LEU A 152 -1.86 13.55 9.85
N VAL A 153 -2.97 13.19 10.51
CA VAL A 153 -4.08 12.36 9.98
C VAL A 153 -5.32 13.26 9.61
#